data_d6701d73c2a682395c39d805dc84bb53
#
_entry.id   d6701d73c2a682395c39d805dc84bb53
#
_cell.length_a   1.000
_cell.length_b   1.000
_cell.length_c   1.000
_cell.angle_alpha   90.00
_cell.angle_beta   90.00
_cell.angle_gamma   90.00
#
_symmetry.space_group_name_H-M   'P 1'
#
loop_
_entity.id
_entity.type
_entity.pdbx_description
1 polymer ?
#
loop_
_entity_poly.entity_id
_entity_poly.type
_entity_poly.pdbx_seq_one_letter_code
_entity_poly.pdbx_strand_id
1 'polypeptide(L)'
;EMLRSLVGSEMCIRDSSAIGAVSPPGGDVSEPVSQATLRIVKVFWALDAQLAYRRHFPAINWLSSYSLYVDRLTKWYEQNVSTDFPKLRMDTIRMLQEEAELQEIVQLVGVDALSHEDRIKLEACKSIREDYLHQNAFHEVDTYTSMDKQFKLMRLIMAYYNLSKDAVKKGASYNKLINLPVREQIGRFKYVKEEDTGKRFDEIMKELKGSIADLISKGDEYND
;
A
#
# COMPACT_ATOMS: atom_id res chain seq x y z
N GLU A 1 39.08 10.23 3.63
CA GLU A 1 39.81 9.03 3.12
C GLU A 1 38.85 7.99 2.55
N MET A 2 37.70 7.75 3.15
CA MET A 2 36.69 6.78 2.65
C MET A 2 36.12 7.14 1.25
N LEU A 3 35.95 8.42 0.95
CA LEU A 3 35.52 8.90 -0.37
C LEU A 3 36.57 8.72 -1.47
N ARG A 4 37.88 8.75 -1.12
CA ARG A 4 38.96 8.50 -2.08
C ARG A 4 39.14 7.04 -2.46
N SER A 5 38.77 6.12 -1.57
CA SER A 5 38.77 4.67 -1.84
C SER A 5 37.69 4.25 -2.82
N LEU A 6 36.58 4.98 -2.88
CA LEU A 6 35.46 4.72 -3.81
C LEU A 6 35.69 5.25 -5.23
N VAL A 7 36.69 6.08 -5.44
CA VAL A 7 37.03 6.68 -6.76
C VAL A 7 37.99 5.79 -7.58
N GLY A 8 38.36 4.63 -7.06
CA GLY A 8 39.42 3.78 -7.64
C GLY A 8 39.05 2.94 -8.86
N SER A 9 37.78 2.72 -9.17
CA SER A 9 37.34 2.20 -10.47
C SER A 9 35.89 2.57 -10.73
N GLU A 10 35.60 3.08 -11.92
CA GLU A 10 34.21 3.42 -12.33
C GLU A 10 33.26 2.22 -12.22
N MET A 11 33.75 1.01 -12.30
CA MET A 11 32.99 -0.22 -12.19
C MET A 11 32.49 -0.45 -10.75
N CYS A 12 33.31 -0.19 -9.74
CA CYS A 12 32.92 -0.32 -8.33
C CYS A 12 31.88 0.71 -7.88
N ILE A 13 31.89 1.91 -8.47
CA ILE A 13 30.93 2.98 -8.16
C ILE A 13 29.52 2.62 -8.65
N ARG A 14 29.39 1.89 -9.77
CA ARG A 14 28.11 1.51 -10.36
C ARG A 14 27.37 0.42 -9.58
N ASP A 15 28.10 -0.43 -8.87
CA ASP A 15 27.58 -1.59 -8.17
C ASP A 15 27.41 -1.35 -6.65
N SER A 16 27.77 -0.16 -6.16
CA SER A 16 27.71 0.16 -4.74
C SER A 16 26.50 1.03 -4.42
N SER A 17 25.70 0.59 -3.44
CA SER A 17 24.63 1.39 -2.83
C SER A 17 25.00 1.73 -1.39
N ALA A 18 24.85 3.00 -1.01
CA ALA A 18 25.06 3.46 0.35
C ALA A 18 23.71 3.69 1.03
N ILE A 19 23.51 3.06 2.19
CA ILE A 19 22.32 3.25 3.04
C ILE A 19 22.80 3.94 4.30
N GLY A 20 22.37 5.18 4.51
CA GLY A 20 22.71 5.98 5.70
C GLY A 20 21.51 6.08 6.62
N ALA A 21 21.75 6.08 7.94
CA ALA A 21 20.75 6.38 8.95
C ALA A 21 21.05 7.73 9.60
N VAL A 22 20.04 8.60 9.69
CA VAL A 22 20.11 9.89 10.35
C VAL A 22 19.07 9.91 11.45
N SER A 23 19.47 10.31 12.66
CA SER A 23 18.57 10.39 13.82
C SER A 23 18.55 11.83 14.34
N PRO A 24 17.68 12.68 13.82
CA PRO A 24 17.59 14.06 14.25
C PRO A 24 17.09 14.16 15.71
N PRO A 25 17.62 15.08 16.52
CA PRO A 25 17.16 15.31 17.89
C PRO A 25 15.66 15.67 17.89
N GLY A 26 14.88 15.00 18.75
CA GLY A 26 13.44 15.24 18.82
C GLY A 26 12.63 14.84 17.59
N GLY A 27 13.23 14.15 16.61
CA GLY A 27 12.59 13.79 15.34
C GLY A 27 12.43 14.96 14.35
N ASP A 28 13.08 16.10 14.62
CA ASP A 28 13.00 17.30 13.77
C ASP A 28 13.92 17.18 12.54
N VAL A 29 13.34 16.81 11.41
CA VAL A 29 14.06 16.71 10.13
C VAL A 29 14.43 18.09 9.53
N SER A 30 14.01 19.20 10.13
CA SER A 30 14.40 20.53 9.70
C SER A 30 15.82 20.93 10.16
N GLU A 31 16.44 20.14 11.03
CA GLU A 31 17.80 20.39 11.49
C GLU A 31 18.82 20.32 10.34
N PRO A 32 19.98 21.03 10.43
CA PRO A 32 20.89 21.21 9.30
C PRO A 32 21.46 19.93 8.71
N VAL A 33 21.75 18.90 9.53
CA VAL A 33 22.35 17.64 9.06
C VAL A 33 21.33 16.84 8.26
N SER A 34 20.10 16.74 8.77
CA SER A 34 18.97 16.08 8.08
C SER A 34 18.68 16.78 6.75
N GLN A 35 18.60 18.11 6.74
CA GLN A 35 18.39 18.89 5.53
C GLN A 35 19.51 18.73 4.50
N ALA A 36 20.77 18.71 4.92
CA ALA A 36 21.89 18.46 4.03
C ALA A 36 21.82 17.04 3.44
N THR A 37 21.44 16.05 4.24
CA THR A 37 21.25 14.66 3.80
C THR A 37 20.13 14.55 2.76
N LEU A 38 18.97 15.12 3.03
CA LEU A 38 17.80 15.09 2.12
C LEU A 38 18.09 15.72 0.75
N ARG A 39 19.01 16.69 0.66
CA ARG A 39 19.42 17.29 -0.62
C ARG A 39 20.26 16.35 -1.49
N ILE A 40 20.89 15.36 -0.90
CA ILE A 40 21.83 14.47 -1.59
C ILE A 40 21.15 13.12 -1.94
N VAL A 41 20.33 12.57 -1.04
CA VAL A 41 19.73 11.25 -1.21
C VAL A 41 18.63 11.24 -2.27
N LYS A 42 18.57 10.15 -3.02
CA LYS A 42 17.53 9.93 -4.04
C LYS A 42 16.35 9.13 -3.49
N VAL A 43 16.55 8.44 -2.38
CA VAL A 43 15.51 7.67 -1.70
C VAL A 43 15.54 8.04 -0.23
N PHE A 44 14.38 8.29 0.34
CA PHE A 44 14.21 8.60 1.75
C PHE A 44 13.10 7.74 2.35
N TRP A 45 13.43 7.07 3.45
CA TRP A 45 12.49 6.33 4.27
C TRP A 45 12.28 7.06 5.59
N ALA A 46 11.13 7.67 5.74
CA ALA A 46 10.75 8.35 6.98
C ALA A 46 10.30 7.30 8.01
N LEU A 47 11.10 7.07 9.03
CA LEU A 47 10.71 6.19 10.13
C LEU A 47 9.68 6.90 11.03
N ASP A 48 8.63 6.18 11.41
CA ASP A 48 7.52 6.70 12.20
C ASP A 48 7.39 5.93 13.52
N ALA A 49 7.60 6.65 14.62
CA ALA A 49 7.50 6.08 15.97
C ALA A 49 6.07 5.61 16.30
N GLN A 50 5.03 6.27 15.80
CA GLN A 50 3.65 5.86 16.07
C GLN A 50 3.32 4.54 15.39
N LEU A 51 3.83 4.30 14.16
CA LEU A 51 3.71 3.01 13.51
C LEU A 51 4.42 1.91 14.30
N ALA A 52 5.63 2.19 14.80
CA ALA A 52 6.38 1.26 15.65
C ALA A 52 5.64 0.94 16.95
N TYR A 53 5.07 1.93 17.63
CA TYR A 53 4.25 1.72 18.86
C TYR A 53 3.00 0.89 18.59
N ARG A 54 2.39 1.02 17.42
CA ARG A 54 1.26 0.17 16.99
C ARG A 54 1.69 -1.20 16.46
N ARG A 55 2.99 -1.51 16.51
CA ARG A 55 3.59 -2.74 15.95
C ARG A 55 3.35 -2.93 14.47
N HIS A 56 3.20 -1.83 13.74
CA HIS A 56 3.14 -1.85 12.29
C HIS A 56 4.56 -1.82 11.72
N PHE A 57 4.99 -2.92 11.12
CA PHE A 57 6.34 -3.05 10.56
C PHE A 57 6.27 -3.41 9.08
N PRO A 58 7.22 -2.90 8.25
CA PRO A 58 8.20 -1.87 8.61
C PRO A 58 7.54 -0.54 9.01
N ALA A 59 8.10 0.13 10.03
CA ALA A 59 7.56 1.38 10.57
C ALA A 59 7.98 2.58 9.70
N ILE A 60 7.68 2.53 8.40
CA ILE A 60 8.02 3.52 7.39
C ILE A 60 6.75 4.28 7.00
N ASN A 61 6.77 5.60 7.19
CA ASN A 61 5.65 6.45 6.82
C ASN A 61 5.57 6.59 5.30
N TRP A 62 4.48 6.11 4.72
CA TRP A 62 4.26 6.07 3.27
C TRP A 62 3.93 7.42 2.63
N LEU A 63 3.49 8.42 3.41
CA LEU A 63 3.20 9.77 2.93
C LEU A 63 4.44 10.65 2.89
N SER A 64 5.37 10.45 3.84
CA SER A 64 6.59 11.25 3.99
C SER A 64 7.80 10.66 3.28
N SER A 65 7.74 9.36 2.93
CA SER A 65 8.81 8.65 2.23
C SER A 65 8.74 8.88 0.73
N TYR A 66 9.89 8.94 0.06
CA TYR A 66 9.94 9.14 -1.39
C TYR A 66 11.10 8.39 -2.07
N SER A 67 10.96 8.22 -3.38
CA SER A 67 12.04 7.77 -4.27
C SER A 67 12.02 8.60 -5.55
N LEU A 68 13.17 9.19 -5.91
CA LEU A 68 13.36 9.90 -7.16
C LEU A 68 13.73 8.96 -8.32
N TYR A 69 13.77 7.65 -8.10
CA TYR A 69 14.02 6.67 -9.15
C TYR A 69 12.75 6.14 -9.82
N VAL A 70 11.58 6.52 -9.37
CA VAL A 70 10.29 5.96 -9.85
C VAL A 70 10.18 6.05 -11.36
N ASP A 71 10.41 7.23 -11.96
CA ASP A 71 10.28 7.44 -13.40
C ASP A 71 11.28 6.61 -14.21
N ARG A 72 12.51 6.45 -13.68
CA ARG A 72 13.56 5.64 -14.32
C ARG A 72 13.24 4.14 -14.26
N LEU A 73 12.58 3.70 -13.20
CA LEU A 73 12.22 2.31 -12.98
C LEU A 73 10.89 1.92 -13.65
N THR A 74 10.11 2.87 -14.15
CA THR A 74 8.80 2.60 -14.76
C THR A 74 8.89 1.54 -15.85
N LYS A 75 9.78 1.68 -16.81
CA LYS A 75 9.98 0.70 -17.89
C LYS A 75 10.37 -0.68 -17.37
N TRP A 76 11.19 -0.71 -16.33
CA TRP A 76 11.59 -1.98 -15.71
C TRP A 76 10.39 -2.67 -15.05
N TYR A 77 9.57 -1.93 -14.32
CA TYR A 77 8.34 -2.47 -13.72
C TYR A 77 7.35 -2.97 -14.77
N GLU A 78 7.17 -2.24 -15.85
CA GLU A 78 6.29 -2.64 -16.95
C GLU A 78 6.75 -3.96 -17.60
N GLN A 79 8.04 -4.18 -17.72
CA GLN A 79 8.62 -5.37 -18.34
C GLN A 79 8.72 -6.58 -17.41
N ASN A 80 8.98 -6.36 -16.12
CA ASN A 80 9.31 -7.43 -15.16
C ASN A 80 8.19 -7.74 -14.17
N VAL A 81 7.19 -6.87 -14.02
CA VAL A 81 6.05 -7.08 -13.12
C VAL A 81 4.74 -7.06 -13.90
N SER A 82 4.32 -5.90 -14.38
CA SER A 82 3.12 -5.70 -15.20
C SER A 82 3.09 -4.29 -15.77
N THR A 83 2.53 -4.14 -16.97
CA THR A 83 2.26 -2.83 -17.58
C THR A 83 1.36 -1.95 -16.72
N ASP A 84 0.52 -2.55 -15.88
CA ASP A 84 -0.42 -1.84 -15.01
C ASP A 84 0.21 -1.42 -13.67
N PHE A 85 1.38 -1.99 -13.29
CA PHE A 85 1.96 -1.80 -11.97
C PHE A 85 2.27 -0.33 -11.64
N PRO A 86 2.88 0.49 -12.54
CA PRO A 86 3.18 1.88 -12.23
C PRO A 86 1.91 2.69 -11.94
N LYS A 87 0.86 2.50 -12.74
CA LYS A 87 -0.42 3.17 -12.57
C LYS A 87 -1.09 2.74 -11.25
N LEU A 88 -1.14 1.43 -11.00
CA LEU A 88 -1.74 0.87 -9.79
C LEU A 88 -1.06 1.42 -8.52
N ARG A 89 0.27 1.51 -8.53
CA ARG A 89 1.05 2.11 -7.46
C ARG A 89 0.68 3.58 -7.23
N MET A 90 0.61 4.38 -8.31
CA MET A 90 0.22 5.79 -8.22
C MET A 90 -1.19 5.97 -7.66
N ASP A 91 -2.15 5.19 -8.14
CA ASP A 91 -3.53 5.22 -7.68
C ASP A 91 -3.63 4.85 -6.19
N THR A 92 -2.83 3.87 -5.75
CA THR A 92 -2.77 3.45 -4.34
C THR A 92 -2.20 4.56 -3.43
N ILE A 93 -1.11 5.22 -3.85
CA ILE A 93 -0.52 6.34 -3.08
C ILE A 93 -1.49 7.51 -2.99
N ARG A 94 -2.14 7.88 -4.10
CA ARG A 94 -3.15 8.93 -4.11
C ARG A 94 -4.30 8.61 -3.16
N MET A 95 -4.78 7.37 -3.16
CA MET A 95 -5.83 6.93 -2.24
C MET A 95 -5.44 7.09 -0.77
N LEU A 96 -4.18 6.78 -0.41
CA LEU A 96 -3.66 6.98 0.96
C LEU A 96 -3.51 8.46 1.33
N GLN A 97 -3.21 9.34 0.36
CA GLN A 97 -3.21 10.78 0.56
C GLN A 97 -4.63 11.32 0.82
N GLU A 98 -5.58 10.93 -0.02
CA GLU A 98 -7.00 11.29 0.16
C GLU A 98 -7.56 10.73 1.48
N GLU A 99 -7.11 9.56 1.92
CA GLU A 99 -7.49 9.00 3.22
C GLU A 99 -7.04 9.90 4.39
N ALA A 100 -5.82 10.46 4.32
CA ALA A 100 -5.34 11.34 5.38
C ALA A 100 -6.26 12.56 5.56
N GLU A 101 -6.73 13.15 4.46
CA GLU A 101 -7.70 14.25 4.49
C GLU A 101 -9.06 13.80 5.06
N LEU A 102 -9.54 12.62 4.67
CA LEU A 102 -10.79 12.06 5.22
C LEU A 102 -10.68 11.75 6.72
N GLN A 103 -9.51 11.30 7.19
CA GLN A 103 -9.28 11.04 8.61
C GLN A 103 -9.37 12.32 9.46
N GLU A 104 -8.93 13.46 8.95
CA GLU A 104 -9.09 14.75 9.64
C GLU A 104 -10.59 15.11 9.76
N ILE A 105 -11.38 14.89 8.73
CA ILE A 105 -12.83 15.10 8.76
C ILE A 105 -13.47 14.14 9.78
N VAL A 106 -13.11 12.88 9.78
CA VAL A 106 -13.64 11.88 10.73
C VAL A 106 -13.35 12.28 12.19
N GLN A 107 -12.17 12.83 12.47
CA GLN A 107 -11.82 13.30 13.81
C GLN A 107 -12.69 14.46 14.28
N LEU A 108 -13.15 15.29 13.36
CA LEU A 108 -13.95 16.48 13.69
C LEU A 108 -15.45 16.19 13.82
N VAL A 109 -16.00 15.39 12.91
CA VAL A 109 -17.46 15.21 12.78
C VAL A 109 -17.95 13.77 12.86
N GLY A 110 -17.03 12.82 12.98
CA GLY A 110 -17.33 11.38 13.04
C GLY A 110 -17.46 10.72 11.67
N VAL A 111 -17.35 9.39 11.64
CA VAL A 111 -17.41 8.58 10.41
C VAL A 111 -18.79 8.63 9.75
N ASP A 112 -19.84 8.87 10.54
CA ASP A 112 -21.23 8.89 10.05
C ASP A 112 -21.54 10.08 9.16
N ALA A 113 -20.74 11.13 9.22
CA ALA A 113 -20.86 12.28 8.32
C ALA A 113 -20.30 12.02 6.90
N LEU A 114 -19.55 10.93 6.71
CA LEU A 114 -19.00 10.59 5.40
C LEU A 114 -19.99 9.89 4.49
N SER A 115 -19.86 10.12 3.19
CA SER A 115 -20.56 9.36 2.17
C SER A 115 -20.21 7.86 2.22
N HIS A 116 -21.08 6.98 1.76
CA HIS A 116 -20.78 5.56 1.65
C HIS A 116 -19.56 5.27 0.75
N GLU A 117 -19.33 6.07 -0.30
CA GLU A 117 -18.16 5.96 -1.16
C GLU A 117 -16.88 6.26 -0.37
N ASP A 118 -16.87 7.29 0.46
CA ASP A 118 -15.70 7.66 1.28
C ASP A 118 -15.44 6.63 2.38
N ARG A 119 -16.49 6.09 2.98
CA ARG A 119 -16.36 4.97 3.94
C ARG A 119 -15.75 3.72 3.29
N ILE A 120 -16.16 3.35 2.06
CA ILE A 120 -15.53 2.26 1.30
C ILE A 120 -14.05 2.57 1.01
N LYS A 121 -13.71 3.83 0.70
CA LYS A 121 -12.32 4.26 0.53
C LYS A 121 -11.51 4.05 1.81
N LEU A 122 -12.01 4.45 2.96
CA LEU A 122 -11.36 4.24 4.26
C LEU A 122 -11.12 2.75 4.54
N GLU A 123 -12.10 1.88 4.24
CA GLU A 123 -11.96 0.43 4.41
C GLU A 123 -10.90 -0.17 3.47
N ALA A 124 -10.83 0.29 2.22
CA ALA A 124 -9.80 -0.15 1.29
C ALA A 124 -8.40 0.34 1.70
N CYS A 125 -8.28 1.59 2.16
CA CYS A 125 -7.04 2.13 2.69
C CYS A 125 -6.58 1.39 3.95
N LYS A 126 -7.51 0.99 4.81
CA LYS A 126 -7.21 0.12 5.94
C LYS A 126 -6.58 -1.20 5.49
N SER A 127 -7.15 -1.85 4.46
CA SER A 127 -6.56 -3.06 3.87
C SER A 127 -5.17 -2.80 3.27
N ILE A 128 -4.96 -1.65 2.61
CA ILE A 128 -3.62 -1.29 2.10
C ILE A 128 -2.63 -1.20 3.25
N ARG A 129 -2.97 -0.56 4.37
CA ARG A 129 -2.06 -0.42 5.52
C ARG A 129 -1.81 -1.75 6.23
N GLU A 130 -2.86 -2.52 6.52
CA GLU A 130 -2.79 -3.69 7.40
C GLU A 130 -2.40 -4.96 6.64
N ASP A 131 -2.85 -5.11 5.39
CA ASP A 131 -2.66 -6.34 4.63
C ASP A 131 -1.49 -6.24 3.64
N TYR A 132 -1.24 -5.03 3.07
CA TYR A 132 -0.20 -4.84 2.07
C TYR A 132 1.08 -4.21 2.62
N LEU A 133 0.98 -3.08 3.35
CA LEU A 133 2.16 -2.37 3.88
C LEU A 133 2.72 -3.01 5.15
N HIS A 134 1.87 -3.62 5.96
CA HIS A 134 2.31 -4.35 7.15
C HIS A 134 2.82 -5.73 6.77
N GLN A 135 4.09 -6.01 7.08
CA GLN A 135 4.76 -7.27 6.81
C GLN A 135 5.28 -7.90 8.09
N ASN A 136 5.10 -9.21 8.24
CA ASN A 136 5.65 -9.96 9.37
C ASN A 136 6.99 -10.60 8.98
N ALA A 137 8.08 -9.98 9.45
CA ALA A 137 9.45 -10.45 9.18
C ALA A 137 9.80 -11.81 9.81
N PHE A 138 8.96 -12.35 10.71
CA PHE A 138 9.16 -13.64 11.37
C PHE A 138 8.28 -14.76 10.79
N HIS A 139 7.45 -14.44 9.79
CA HIS A 139 6.60 -15.42 9.14
C HIS A 139 7.30 -16.02 7.91
N GLU A 140 7.34 -17.35 7.80
CA GLU A 140 8.08 -18.07 6.74
C GLU A 140 7.80 -17.55 5.32
N VAL A 141 6.55 -17.20 5.04
CA VAL A 141 6.11 -16.77 3.71
C VAL A 141 6.16 -15.27 3.54
N ASP A 142 5.74 -14.51 4.58
CA ASP A 142 5.61 -13.06 4.47
C ASP A 142 6.96 -12.31 4.53
N THR A 143 8.00 -12.96 5.09
CA THR A 143 9.36 -12.40 5.18
C THR A 143 9.94 -12.03 3.81
N TYR A 144 9.70 -12.86 2.80
CA TYR A 144 10.16 -12.64 1.43
C TYR A 144 9.00 -12.74 0.46
N THR A 145 8.52 -11.59 0.00
CA THR A 145 7.39 -11.51 -0.93
C THR A 145 7.88 -11.06 -2.31
N SER A 146 7.57 -11.84 -3.35
CA SER A 146 7.91 -11.49 -4.73
C SER A 146 7.19 -10.23 -5.22
N MET A 147 7.73 -9.55 -6.21
CA MET A 147 7.08 -8.39 -6.85
C MET A 147 5.75 -8.79 -7.50
N ASP A 148 5.65 -9.99 -8.06
CA ASP A 148 4.42 -10.52 -8.66
C ASP A 148 3.32 -10.69 -7.60
N LYS A 149 3.65 -11.25 -6.45
CA LYS A 149 2.71 -11.40 -5.34
C LYS A 149 2.27 -10.06 -4.76
N GLN A 150 3.20 -9.11 -4.60
CA GLN A 150 2.89 -7.74 -4.19
C GLN A 150 1.92 -7.07 -5.17
N PHE A 151 2.17 -7.18 -6.47
CA PHE A 151 1.29 -6.66 -7.50
C PHE A 151 -0.10 -7.28 -7.44
N LYS A 152 -0.20 -8.60 -7.28
CA LYS A 152 -1.48 -9.31 -7.19
C LYS A 152 -2.29 -8.90 -5.96
N LEU A 153 -1.65 -8.79 -4.79
CA LEU A 153 -2.32 -8.34 -3.57
C LEU A 153 -2.86 -6.91 -3.71
N MET A 154 -2.02 -5.98 -4.20
CA MET A 154 -2.44 -4.60 -4.46
C MET A 154 -3.62 -4.57 -5.45
N ARG A 155 -3.58 -5.39 -6.50
CA ARG A 155 -4.66 -5.50 -7.50
C ARG A 155 -5.95 -6.04 -6.91
N LEU A 156 -5.91 -7.00 -5.97
CA LEU A 156 -7.10 -7.49 -5.25
C LEU A 156 -7.74 -6.39 -4.41
N ILE A 157 -6.95 -5.64 -3.63
CA ILE A 157 -7.44 -4.55 -2.79
C ILE A 157 -8.08 -3.45 -3.65
N MET A 158 -7.41 -3.04 -4.73
CA MET A 158 -7.93 -2.01 -5.62
C MET A 158 -9.16 -2.49 -6.42
N ALA A 159 -9.24 -3.78 -6.76
CA ALA A 159 -10.42 -4.37 -7.36
C ALA A 159 -11.60 -4.35 -6.37
N TYR A 160 -11.38 -4.72 -5.11
CA TYR A 160 -12.40 -4.60 -4.06
C TYR A 160 -12.92 -3.16 -3.95
N TYR A 161 -12.01 -2.18 -3.87
CA TYR A 161 -12.40 -0.76 -3.82
C TYR A 161 -13.27 -0.33 -4.99
N ASN A 162 -12.80 -0.58 -6.22
CA ASN A 162 -13.49 -0.12 -7.42
C ASN A 162 -14.87 -0.80 -7.58
N LEU A 163 -14.92 -2.12 -7.39
CA LEU A 163 -16.18 -2.87 -7.49
C LEU A 163 -17.17 -2.48 -6.39
N SER A 164 -16.72 -2.28 -5.16
CA SER A 164 -17.56 -1.85 -4.05
C SER A 164 -18.10 -0.44 -4.23
N LYS A 165 -17.25 0.48 -4.72
CA LYS A 165 -17.65 1.84 -5.07
C LYS A 165 -18.74 1.85 -6.15
N ASP A 166 -18.59 1.05 -7.19
CA ASP A 166 -19.60 0.92 -8.25
C ASP A 166 -20.87 0.26 -7.74
N ALA A 167 -20.76 -0.69 -6.82
CA ALA A 167 -21.91 -1.35 -6.20
C ALA A 167 -22.72 -0.37 -5.32
N VAL A 168 -22.08 0.46 -4.52
CA VAL A 168 -22.73 1.52 -3.72
C VAL A 168 -23.50 2.47 -4.62
N LYS A 169 -22.93 2.89 -5.75
CA LYS A 169 -23.64 3.73 -6.74
C LYS A 169 -24.88 3.07 -7.33
N LYS A 170 -24.90 1.75 -7.36
CA LYS A 170 -26.05 0.94 -7.82
C LYS A 170 -27.01 0.56 -6.69
N GLY A 171 -26.82 1.10 -5.48
CA GLY A 171 -27.70 0.90 -4.34
C GLY A 171 -27.38 -0.32 -3.46
N ALA A 172 -26.22 -0.94 -3.61
CA ALA A 172 -25.82 -2.02 -2.71
C ALA A 172 -25.51 -1.50 -1.30
N SER A 173 -25.91 -2.26 -0.26
CA SER A 173 -25.67 -1.89 1.13
C SER A 173 -24.20 -1.84 1.48
N TYR A 174 -23.77 -0.72 2.07
CA TYR A 174 -22.42 -0.54 2.59
C TYR A 174 -22.06 -1.63 3.60
N ASN A 175 -22.96 -1.92 4.55
CA ASN A 175 -22.71 -2.91 5.61
C ASN A 175 -22.45 -4.31 5.06
N LYS A 176 -23.12 -4.72 3.98
CA LYS A 176 -22.88 -6.02 3.33
C LYS A 176 -21.54 -6.03 2.60
N LEU A 177 -21.14 -4.93 1.97
CA LEU A 177 -19.88 -4.82 1.24
C LEU A 177 -18.66 -4.90 2.17
N ILE A 178 -18.69 -4.26 3.35
CA ILE A 178 -17.57 -4.29 4.30
C ILE A 178 -17.46 -5.64 5.03
N ASN A 179 -18.54 -6.41 5.12
CA ASN A 179 -18.56 -7.71 5.76
C ASN A 179 -18.46 -8.90 4.78
N LEU A 180 -18.07 -8.64 3.52
CA LEU A 180 -17.85 -9.71 2.56
C LEU A 180 -16.76 -10.68 3.03
N PRO A 181 -17.03 -12.01 3.09
CA PRO A 181 -16.03 -13.00 3.53
C PRO A 181 -14.73 -13.00 2.69
N VAL A 182 -14.84 -12.62 1.42
CA VAL A 182 -13.69 -12.52 0.51
C VAL A 182 -12.65 -11.49 0.98
N ARG A 183 -13.00 -10.50 1.79
CA ARG A 183 -12.06 -9.53 2.36
C ARG A 183 -11.03 -10.20 3.27
N GLU A 184 -11.46 -11.16 4.10
CA GLU A 184 -10.53 -11.93 4.92
C GLU A 184 -9.54 -12.73 4.07
N GLN A 185 -10.01 -13.29 2.93
CA GLN A 185 -9.16 -14.01 2.01
C GLN A 185 -8.13 -13.08 1.33
N ILE A 186 -8.53 -11.83 1.01
CA ILE A 186 -7.61 -10.80 0.50
C ILE A 186 -6.53 -10.49 1.54
N GLY A 187 -6.90 -10.25 2.80
CA GLY A 187 -5.94 -9.99 3.89
C GLY A 187 -4.99 -11.16 4.16
N ARG A 188 -5.46 -12.39 4.00
CA ARG A 188 -4.63 -13.60 4.15
C ARG A 188 -3.78 -13.93 2.93
N PHE A 189 -3.96 -13.25 1.80
CA PHE A 189 -3.22 -13.52 0.57
C PHE A 189 -1.70 -13.40 0.75
N LYS A 190 -1.23 -12.50 1.62
CA LYS A 190 0.20 -12.35 1.95
C LYS A 190 0.85 -13.64 2.48
N TYR A 191 0.07 -14.55 3.07
CA TYR A 191 0.54 -15.84 3.61
C TYR A 191 0.46 -16.99 2.61
N VAL A 192 -0.03 -16.76 1.39
CA VAL A 192 -0.07 -17.77 0.33
C VAL A 192 1.36 -18.02 -0.17
N LYS A 193 1.74 -19.27 -0.38
CA LYS A 193 3.05 -19.62 -0.94
C LYS A 193 3.19 -19.12 -2.38
N GLU A 194 4.42 -18.80 -2.78
CA GLU A 194 4.69 -18.25 -4.12
C GLU A 194 4.18 -19.14 -5.26
N GLU A 195 4.29 -20.45 -5.13
CA GLU A 195 3.82 -21.46 -6.10
C GLU A 195 2.30 -21.44 -6.32
N ASP A 196 1.52 -21.08 -5.28
CA ASP A 196 0.06 -21.06 -5.32
C ASP A 196 -0.52 -19.66 -5.62
N THR A 197 0.32 -18.64 -5.67
CA THR A 197 -0.09 -17.23 -5.77
C THR A 197 -0.99 -16.96 -6.98
N GLY A 198 -0.65 -17.52 -8.15
CA GLY A 198 -1.45 -17.35 -9.37
C GLY A 198 -2.86 -17.91 -9.25
N LYS A 199 -2.94 -19.18 -8.86
CA LYS A 199 -4.22 -19.88 -8.68
C LYS A 199 -5.11 -19.19 -7.64
N ARG A 200 -4.52 -18.87 -6.49
CA ARG A 200 -5.26 -18.24 -5.39
C ARG A 200 -5.75 -16.83 -5.73
N PHE A 201 -4.95 -16.08 -6.48
CA PHE A 201 -5.38 -14.77 -7.01
C PHE A 201 -6.63 -14.89 -7.89
N ASP A 202 -6.65 -15.83 -8.83
CA ASP A 202 -7.79 -16.02 -9.74
C ASP A 202 -9.06 -16.47 -9.00
N GLU A 203 -8.92 -17.37 -8.01
CA GLU A 203 -10.01 -17.81 -7.15
C GLU A 203 -10.63 -16.63 -6.38
N ILE A 204 -9.81 -15.84 -5.68
CA ILE A 204 -10.28 -14.70 -4.89
C ILE A 204 -10.89 -13.62 -5.79
N MET A 205 -10.28 -13.34 -6.94
CA MET A 205 -10.81 -12.36 -7.90
C MET A 205 -12.18 -12.77 -8.44
N LYS A 206 -12.36 -14.07 -8.75
CA LYS A 206 -13.64 -14.61 -9.21
C LYS A 206 -14.71 -14.52 -8.12
N GLU A 207 -14.36 -14.92 -6.90
CA GLU A 207 -15.28 -14.85 -5.75
C GLU A 207 -15.69 -13.41 -5.44
N LEU A 208 -14.72 -12.47 -5.46
CA LEU A 208 -14.98 -11.05 -5.25
C LEU A 208 -15.98 -10.49 -6.26
N LYS A 209 -15.76 -10.77 -7.54
CA LYS A 209 -16.66 -10.32 -8.61
C LYS A 209 -18.05 -10.95 -8.49
N GLY A 210 -18.12 -12.24 -8.17
CA GLY A 210 -19.38 -12.95 -7.98
C GLY A 210 -20.17 -12.41 -6.79
N SER A 211 -19.54 -12.30 -5.63
CA SER A 211 -20.19 -11.82 -4.41
C SER A 211 -20.73 -10.39 -4.55
N ILE A 212 -20.00 -9.50 -5.21
CA ILE A 212 -20.46 -8.13 -5.44
C ILE A 212 -21.58 -8.09 -6.49
N ALA A 213 -21.50 -8.89 -7.56
CA ALA A 213 -22.58 -9.00 -8.55
C ALA A 213 -23.87 -9.52 -7.92
N ASP A 214 -23.77 -10.50 -7.04
CA ASP A 214 -24.92 -11.04 -6.29
C ASP A 214 -25.57 -9.99 -5.38
N LEU A 215 -24.77 -9.14 -4.72
CA LEU A 215 -25.29 -8.03 -3.90
C LEU A 215 -26.01 -6.99 -4.75
N ILE A 216 -25.50 -6.69 -5.95
CA ILE A 216 -26.16 -5.75 -6.87
C ILE A 216 -27.48 -6.36 -7.41
N SER A 217 -27.50 -7.66 -7.75
CA SER A 217 -28.63 -8.31 -8.37
C SER A 217 -29.79 -8.55 -7.39
N LYS A 218 -29.48 -8.80 -6.12
CA LYS A 218 -30.51 -9.06 -5.09
C LYS A 218 -31.25 -7.81 -4.65
N GLY A 219 -30.78 -6.63 -5.09
CA GLY A 219 -31.35 -5.32 -4.80
C GLY A 219 -31.75 -5.24 -3.32
N ASP A 220 -30.91 -4.63 -2.49
CA ASP A 220 -31.31 -4.53 -1.07
C ASP A 220 -32.61 -3.73 -0.94
N GLU A 221 -33.69 -4.38 -0.50
CA GLU A 221 -34.75 -3.68 0.18
C GLU A 221 -34.08 -2.86 1.31
N TYR A 222 -34.25 -1.56 1.23
CA TYR A 222 -33.79 -0.58 2.21
C TYR A 222 -34.22 -1.01 3.61
N ASN A 223 -33.32 -1.56 4.40
CA ASN A 223 -33.41 -1.66 5.85
C ASN A 223 -32.04 -1.35 6.40
N ASP A 224 -31.77 -0.08 6.59
CA ASP A 224 -30.80 0.45 7.56
C ASP A 224 -31.47 0.59 8.92
#